data_9e5e31347068d9ef23ba58e9478dc363
#
_entry.id   9e5e31347068d9ef23ba58e9478dc363
#
_cell.length_a   1.000
_cell.length_b   1.000
_cell.length_c   1.000
_cell.angle_alpha   90.00
_cell.angle_beta   90.00
_cell.angle_gamma   90.00
#
_symmetry.space_group_name_H-M   'P 1'
#
loop_
_entity.id
_entity.type
_entity.pdbx_description
1 polymer ?
#
loop_
_entity_poly.entity_id
_entity_poly.type
_entity_poly.pdbx_seq_one_letter_code
_entity_poly.pdbx_strand_id
1 'polypeptide(L)' 'MTYDYKQDFPISQHTDVAYIDNAATAQRPQCVLDAVADFYRCHNANPLRGLYPLSVEATERYEAARRTVQRFIHAACP' A
#
# COMPACT_ATOMS: atom_id res chain seq x y z
N MET A 1 13.99 -10.95 -22.56
CA MET A 1 14.04 -9.54 -22.18
C MET A 1 13.64 -9.39 -20.72
N THR A 2 14.43 -8.70 -19.95
CA THR A 2 14.19 -8.56 -18.51
C THR A 2 13.44 -7.27 -18.23
N TYR A 3 12.42 -7.33 -17.40
CA TYR A 3 11.67 -6.15 -16.99
C TYR A 3 12.54 -5.27 -16.09
N ASP A 4 12.53 -3.98 -16.34
CA ASP A 4 13.25 -3.02 -15.52
C ASP A 4 12.33 -2.50 -14.41
N TYR A 5 12.43 -3.11 -13.23
CA TYR A 5 11.59 -2.76 -12.09
C TYR A 5 11.80 -1.33 -11.57
N LYS A 6 12.89 -0.68 -11.94
CA LYS A 6 13.13 0.71 -11.53
C LYS A 6 12.04 1.64 -12.02
N GLN A 7 11.44 1.35 -13.17
CA GLN A 7 10.37 2.19 -13.72
C GLN A 7 9.11 2.21 -12.86
N ASP A 8 8.93 1.22 -11.99
CA ASP A 8 7.79 1.17 -11.08
C ASP A 8 7.94 2.11 -9.88
N PHE A 9 9.14 2.65 -9.65
CA PHE A 9 9.45 3.47 -8.49
C PHE A 9 9.72 4.92 -8.92
N PRO A 10 8.82 5.86 -8.59
CA PRO A 10 8.97 7.25 -9.01
C PRO A 10 10.30 7.90 -8.63
N ILE A 11 10.90 7.46 -7.51
CA ILE A 11 12.19 8.02 -7.09
C ILE A 11 13.27 7.84 -8.15
N SER A 12 13.20 6.79 -8.97
CA SER A 12 14.18 6.55 -10.03
C SER A 12 14.11 7.59 -11.14
N GLN A 13 13.00 8.29 -11.29
CA GLN A 13 12.84 9.39 -12.25
C GLN A 13 13.39 10.70 -11.71
N HIS A 14 13.68 10.75 -10.43
CA HIS A 14 14.09 11.96 -9.73
C HIS A 14 15.61 12.00 -9.48
N THR A 15 16.23 10.85 -9.33
CA THR A 15 17.65 10.74 -9.05
C THR A 15 18.26 9.50 -9.70
N ASP A 16 19.56 9.58 -10.02
CA ASP A 16 20.35 8.46 -10.54
C ASP A 16 21.09 7.71 -9.44
N VAL A 17 20.95 8.13 -8.20
CA VAL A 17 21.63 7.50 -7.06
C VAL A 17 21.19 6.05 -6.90
N ALA A 18 22.14 5.14 -6.72
CA ALA A 18 21.84 3.76 -6.38
C ALA A 18 21.41 3.71 -4.91
N TYR A 19 20.12 3.44 -4.67
CA TYR A 19 19.56 3.41 -3.33
C TYR A 19 19.75 2.03 -2.73
N ILE A 20 20.51 1.94 -1.65
CA ILE A 20 20.82 0.66 -0.99
C ILE A 20 20.35 0.62 0.47
N ASP A 21 19.58 1.60 0.92
CA ASP A 21 19.15 1.73 2.31
C ASP A 21 17.70 1.31 2.54
N ASN A 22 17.20 0.37 1.73
CA ASN A 22 15.81 -0.10 1.84
C ASN A 22 15.49 -0.78 3.17
N ALA A 23 16.50 -1.26 3.89
CA ALA A 23 16.29 -1.84 5.22
C ALA A 23 15.80 -0.79 6.23
N ALA A 24 16.26 0.46 6.09
CA ALA A 24 15.82 1.57 6.93
C ALA A 24 14.47 2.12 6.46
N THR A 25 14.35 2.37 5.16
CA THR A 25 13.08 2.77 4.55
C THR A 25 13.04 2.27 3.12
N ALA A 26 12.07 1.43 2.81
CA ALA A 26 11.88 0.92 1.46
C ALA A 26 11.28 1.99 0.57
N GLN A 27 11.76 2.07 -0.67
CA GLN A 27 11.13 2.92 -1.67
C GLN A 27 9.75 2.37 -2.03
N ARG A 28 8.83 3.26 -2.38
CA ARG A 28 7.45 2.88 -2.68
C ARG A 28 7.20 2.90 -4.18
N PRO A 29 6.67 1.81 -4.72
CA PRO A 29 6.28 1.79 -6.14
C PRO A 29 5.06 2.67 -6.38
N GLN A 30 4.86 3.06 -7.64
CA GLN A 30 3.77 3.94 -8.04
C GLN A 30 2.40 3.38 -7.62
N CYS A 31 2.20 2.06 -7.74
CA CYS A 31 0.92 1.45 -7.38
C CYS A 31 0.59 1.63 -5.90
N VAL A 32 1.58 1.60 -5.01
CA VAL A 32 1.36 1.83 -3.58
C VAL A 32 1.03 3.29 -3.33
N LEU A 33 1.77 4.22 -3.96
CA LEU A 33 1.50 5.65 -3.82
C LEU A 33 0.11 6.00 -4.30
N ASP A 34 -0.31 5.43 -5.42
CA ASP A 34 -1.64 5.66 -5.98
C ASP A 34 -2.74 5.11 -5.06
N ALA A 35 -2.54 3.93 -4.48
CA ALA A 35 -3.50 3.32 -3.58
C ALA A 35 -3.69 4.15 -2.31
N VAL A 36 -2.59 4.66 -1.73
CA VAL A 36 -2.65 5.53 -0.54
C VAL A 36 -3.35 6.83 -0.88
N ALA A 37 -3.00 7.47 -2.00
CA ALA A 37 -3.63 8.71 -2.43
C ALA A 37 -5.13 8.53 -2.68
N ASP A 38 -5.51 7.45 -3.36
CA ASP A 38 -6.91 7.12 -3.65
C ASP A 38 -7.71 6.94 -2.35
N PHE A 39 -7.15 6.21 -1.40
CA PHE A 39 -7.80 6.02 -0.12
C PHE A 39 -8.07 7.35 0.57
N TYR A 40 -7.08 8.22 0.67
CA TYR A 40 -7.26 9.51 1.35
C TYR A 40 -8.18 10.46 0.59
N ARG A 41 -8.20 10.41 -0.72
CA ARG A 41 -9.08 11.28 -1.51
C ARG A 41 -10.53 10.84 -1.50
N CYS A 42 -10.78 9.54 -1.48
CA CYS A 42 -12.10 9.00 -1.81
C CYS A 42 -12.74 8.14 -0.71
N HIS A 43 -11.96 7.61 0.22
CA HIS A 43 -12.44 6.57 1.13
C HIS A 43 -12.10 6.81 2.59
N ASN A 44 -11.38 7.88 2.91
CA ASN A 44 -10.88 8.09 4.27
C ASN A 44 -12.01 8.28 5.26
N ALA A 45 -12.05 7.40 6.26
CA ALA A 45 -12.98 7.48 7.37
C ALA A 45 -12.38 6.73 8.56
N ASN A 46 -13.03 6.83 9.72
CA ASN A 46 -12.58 6.14 10.92
C ASN A 46 -12.96 4.65 10.83
N PRO A 47 -11.99 3.74 10.63
CA PRO A 47 -12.30 2.32 10.55
C PRO A 47 -12.67 1.76 11.92
N LEU A 48 -13.45 0.68 11.93
CA LEU A 48 -13.80 -0.15 13.08
C LEU A 48 -14.76 0.50 14.10
N ARG A 49 -15.06 1.79 14.00
CA ARG A 49 -15.84 2.50 15.02
C ARG A 49 -17.12 3.15 14.52
N GLY A 50 -17.22 3.42 13.21
CA GLY A 50 -18.37 4.10 12.66
C GLY A 50 -19.40 3.14 12.09
N LEU A 51 -20.66 3.57 12.07
CA LEU A 51 -21.77 2.82 11.46
C LEU A 51 -22.24 3.44 10.15
N TYR A 52 -21.68 4.60 9.77
CA TYR A 52 -22.06 5.24 8.51
C TYR A 52 -21.30 4.57 7.34
N PRO A 53 -21.84 4.66 6.11
CA PRO A 53 -21.32 3.88 4.97
C PRO A 53 -19.84 4.06 4.70
N LEU A 54 -19.31 5.28 4.79
CA LEU A 54 -17.89 5.54 4.53
C LEU A 54 -17.00 4.84 5.56
N SER A 55 -17.41 4.81 6.82
CA SER A 55 -16.67 4.12 7.88
C SER A 55 -16.71 2.62 7.70
N VAL A 56 -17.87 2.07 7.29
CA VAL A 56 -18.00 0.64 6.99
C VAL A 56 -17.07 0.25 5.85
N GLU A 57 -17.01 1.05 4.79
CA GLU A 57 -16.11 0.81 3.67
C GLU A 57 -14.65 0.84 4.11
N ALA A 58 -14.26 1.82 4.93
CA ALA A 58 -12.90 1.90 5.46
C ALA A 58 -12.53 0.67 6.27
N THR A 59 -13.47 0.17 7.08
CA THR A 59 -13.30 -1.07 7.84
C THR A 59 -13.10 -2.26 6.92
N GLU A 60 -13.92 -2.39 5.88
CA GLU A 60 -13.82 -3.49 4.92
C GLU A 60 -12.46 -3.49 4.21
N ARG A 61 -11.97 -2.33 3.81
CA ARG A 61 -10.67 -2.19 3.17
C ARG A 61 -9.54 -2.56 4.13
N TYR A 62 -9.62 -2.15 5.38
CA TYR A 62 -8.65 -2.50 6.41
C TYR A 62 -8.59 -4.01 6.63
N GLU A 63 -9.76 -4.64 6.79
CA GLU A 63 -9.83 -6.08 7.02
C GLU A 63 -9.38 -6.88 5.78
N ALA A 64 -9.67 -6.38 4.58
CA ALA A 64 -9.20 -7.01 3.35
C ALA A 64 -7.67 -6.97 3.25
N ALA A 65 -7.05 -5.87 3.67
CA ALA A 65 -5.60 -5.77 3.69
C ALA A 65 -4.99 -6.78 4.68
N ARG A 66 -5.60 -6.94 5.85
CA ARG A 66 -5.15 -7.93 6.83
C ARG A 66 -5.22 -9.35 6.25
N ARG A 67 -6.30 -9.68 5.56
CA ARG A 67 -6.44 -11.00 4.91
C ARG A 67 -5.40 -11.21 3.82
N THR A 68 -5.07 -10.17 3.07
CA THR A 68 -4.02 -10.25 2.04
C THR A 68 -2.67 -10.58 2.65
N VAL A 69 -2.30 -9.91 3.73
CA VAL A 69 -1.04 -10.18 4.44
C VAL A 69 -1.06 -11.58 5.03
N GLN A 70 -2.17 -11.97 5.66
CA GLN A 70 -2.34 -13.31 6.22
C GLN A 70 -2.07 -14.40 5.18
N ARG A 71 -2.66 -14.26 3.99
CA ARG A 71 -2.44 -15.25 2.92
C ARG A 71 -1.01 -15.26 2.44
N PHE A 72 -0.38 -14.08 2.33
CA PHE A 72 0.99 -13.99 1.85
C PHE A 72 1.99 -14.70 2.77
N ILE A 73 1.83 -14.54 4.08
CA ILE A 73 2.73 -15.17 5.06
C ILE A 73 2.25 -16.53 5.55
N HIS A 74 1.13 -17.04 5.03
CA HIS A 74 0.54 -18.33 5.42
C HIS A 74 0.18 -18.42 6.91
N ALA A 75 -0.24 -17.28 7.49
CA ALA A 75 -0.69 -17.28 8.87
C ALA A 75 -2.02 -18.02 9.02
N ALA A 76 -2.26 -18.60 10.20
CA ALA A 76 -3.49 -19.36 10.46
C ALA A 76 -4.74 -18.45 10.48
N CYS A 77 -4.59 -17.17 10.88
CA CYS A 77 -5.66 -16.20 10.92
C CYS A 77 -5.10 -14.79 10.69
N PRO A 78 -5.96 -13.85 10.28
CA PRO A 78 -5.50 -12.48 10.01
C PRO A 78 -5.02 -11.71 11.27
#